data_525a90f5f6d8bd77fb1dc3e9dde51be4
#
_entry.id   525a90f5f6d8bd77fb1dc3e9dde51be4
#
_cell.length_a   1.000
_cell.length_b   1.000
_cell.length_c   1.000
_cell.angle_alpha   90.00
_cell.angle_beta   90.00
_cell.angle_gamma   90.00
#
_symmetry.space_group_name_H-M   'P 1'
#
loop_
_entity.id
_entity.type
_entity.pdbx_description
1 polymer ?
#
loop_
_entity_poly.entity_id
_entity_poly.type
_entity_poly.pdbx_seq_one_letter_code
_entity_poly.pdbx_strand_id
1 'polypeptide(L)'
;MPWLVKRDTPPAAQSKLTSFIGELAEKLDDPDLPRSETVRETLAQVMHGSSFNELSERSPLAALALDSENITFEAEYYVTTLPEKFQPVKPLLWLWKCLDQTPLGQSAESGLKIRAMLAPRIFKRVGKNFKAWQNVEFSVGYNLEIGDDVTIHRHVFVDDIGGVILHDGSSLSDYVNVYSHTHDVRDVPDVTFKQTVIGRGVRVAYHATVLAGTILSDDSMLGAMALGTRDLDPHVIGLGIPAKPRVWKERGGDPNFATLKVNAATYPRQADVRANPDYAETEND
;
A
#
# COMPACT_ATOMS: atom_id res chain seq x y z
N MET A 1 -17.12 20.86 5.40
CA MET A 1 -17.89 20.18 6.45
C MET A 1 -17.37 20.63 7.81
N PRO A 2 -18.23 20.94 8.75
CA PRO A 2 -17.80 21.19 10.13
C PRO A 2 -17.45 19.85 10.77
N TRP A 3 -16.19 19.51 10.76
CA TRP A 3 -15.68 18.37 11.50
C TRP A 3 -15.58 18.72 12.97
N LEU A 4 -15.67 17.69 13.82
CA LEU A 4 -15.36 17.84 15.24
C LEU A 4 -14.00 18.56 15.39
N VAL A 5 -13.97 19.55 16.25
CA VAL A 5 -12.72 20.25 16.57
C VAL A 5 -11.74 19.22 17.11
N LYS A 6 -10.63 19.03 16.40
CA LYS A 6 -9.52 18.20 16.84
C LYS A 6 -8.99 18.78 18.15
N ARG A 7 -8.87 17.96 19.19
CA ARG A 7 -8.15 18.39 20.39
C ARG A 7 -6.68 18.53 20.04
N ASP A 8 -6.09 19.65 20.44
CA ASP A 8 -4.68 19.87 20.28
C ASP A 8 -3.89 18.86 21.12
N THR A 9 -2.91 18.22 20.50
CA THR A 9 -1.95 17.40 21.22
C THR A 9 -1.13 18.32 22.13
N PRO A 10 -0.93 17.97 23.41
CA PRO A 10 -0.11 18.77 24.31
C PRO A 10 1.27 19.08 23.68
N PRO A 11 1.77 20.34 23.75
CA PRO A 11 3.00 20.73 23.07
C PRO A 11 4.21 19.83 23.38
N ALA A 12 4.33 19.39 24.63
CA ALA A 12 5.41 18.48 25.03
C ALA A 12 5.32 17.10 24.34
N ALA A 13 4.11 16.56 24.16
CA ALA A 13 3.90 15.30 23.45
C ALA A 13 4.14 15.47 21.95
N GLN A 14 3.71 16.60 21.38
CA GLN A 14 3.97 16.91 19.98
C GLN A 14 5.47 17.06 19.68
N SER A 15 6.21 17.73 20.55
CA SER A 15 7.67 17.87 20.46
C SER A 15 8.35 16.50 20.49
N LYS A 16 7.99 15.64 21.45
CA LYS A 16 8.55 14.29 21.54
C LYS A 16 8.24 13.42 20.31
N LEU A 17 7.02 13.50 19.78
CA LEU A 17 6.65 12.77 18.56
C LEU A 17 7.47 13.28 17.37
N THR A 18 7.65 14.57 17.24
CA THR A 18 8.46 15.18 16.17
C THR A 18 9.91 14.73 16.26
N SER A 19 10.53 14.79 17.46
CA SER A 19 11.91 14.30 17.68
C SER A 19 12.02 12.81 17.36
N PHE A 20 11.10 11.98 17.86
CA PHE A 20 11.09 10.53 17.56
C PHE A 20 11.05 10.24 16.06
N ILE A 21 10.16 10.92 15.31
CA ILE A 21 10.06 10.72 13.85
C ILE A 21 11.33 11.18 13.14
N GLY A 22 11.91 12.32 13.55
CA GLY A 22 13.14 12.84 12.97
C GLY A 22 14.34 11.93 13.22
N GLU A 23 14.55 11.52 14.46
CA GLU A 23 15.64 10.62 14.85
C GLU A 23 15.53 9.24 14.15
N LEU A 24 14.31 8.72 14.04
CA LEU A 24 14.06 7.46 13.31
C LEU A 24 14.36 7.63 11.83
N ALA A 25 13.94 8.72 11.21
CA ALA A 25 14.22 9.01 9.80
C ALA A 25 15.73 9.10 9.53
N GLU A 26 16.47 9.83 10.37
CA GLU A 26 17.93 9.95 10.27
C GLU A 26 18.63 8.59 10.37
N LYS A 27 18.24 7.76 11.35
CA LYS A 27 18.81 6.41 11.50
C LYS A 27 18.50 5.48 10.33
N LEU A 28 17.28 5.57 9.76
CA LEU A 28 16.90 4.75 8.61
C LEU A 28 17.59 5.17 7.30
N ASP A 29 18.06 6.40 7.22
CA ASP A 29 18.78 6.95 6.07
C ASP A 29 20.32 6.86 6.23
N ASP A 30 20.80 6.50 7.41
CA ASP A 30 22.23 6.32 7.68
C ASP A 30 22.76 5.04 7.00
N PRO A 31 23.67 5.16 6.02
CA PRO A 31 24.20 4.01 5.30
C PRO A 31 25.07 3.07 6.20
N ASP A 32 25.57 3.57 7.32
CA ASP A 32 26.40 2.81 8.25
C ASP A 32 25.56 2.01 9.28
N LEU A 33 24.23 2.27 9.32
CA LEU A 33 23.30 1.57 10.22
C LEU A 33 22.38 0.62 9.43
N PRO A 34 22.46 -0.69 9.65
CA PRO A 34 21.51 -1.62 9.05
C PRO A 34 20.08 -1.27 9.44
N ARG A 35 19.17 -1.21 8.46
CA ARG A 35 17.75 -0.94 8.71
C ARG A 35 17.10 -1.95 9.65
N SER A 36 17.51 -3.22 9.57
CA SER A 36 17.03 -4.28 10.47
C SER A 36 17.37 -3.97 11.94
N GLU A 37 18.58 -3.47 12.21
CA GLU A 37 19.00 -3.08 13.57
C GLU A 37 18.19 -1.87 14.07
N THR A 38 18.05 -0.84 13.24
CA THR A 38 17.24 0.34 13.58
C THR A 38 15.80 -0.05 13.87
N VAL A 39 15.22 -0.95 13.07
CA VAL A 39 13.84 -1.39 13.22
C VAL A 39 13.63 -2.20 14.49
N ARG A 40 14.48 -3.22 14.76
CA ARG A 40 14.32 -4.04 15.97
C ARG A 40 14.51 -3.24 17.26
N GLU A 41 15.46 -2.28 17.28
CA GLU A 41 15.65 -1.36 18.40
C GLU A 41 14.43 -0.45 18.61
N THR A 42 13.90 0.11 17.52
CA THR A 42 12.70 0.95 17.56
C THR A 42 11.49 0.17 18.08
N LEU A 43 11.29 -1.05 17.62
CA LEU A 43 10.18 -1.91 18.07
C LEU A 43 10.36 -2.33 19.54
N ALA A 44 11.57 -2.68 19.98
CA ALA A 44 11.84 -2.98 21.38
C ALA A 44 11.52 -1.78 22.28
N GLN A 45 11.92 -0.58 21.87
CA GLN A 45 11.63 0.63 22.62
C GLN A 45 10.14 0.97 22.65
N VAL A 46 9.43 0.89 21.51
CA VAL A 46 8.02 1.28 21.42
C VAL A 46 7.10 0.26 22.07
N MET A 47 7.37 -1.04 21.91
CA MET A 47 6.48 -2.12 22.39
C MET A 47 6.81 -2.59 23.80
N HIS A 48 8.08 -2.48 24.23
CA HIS A 48 8.54 -3.03 25.50
C HIS A 48 9.22 -2.02 26.42
N GLY A 49 9.50 -0.81 25.96
CA GLY A 49 10.13 0.26 26.73
C GLY A 49 11.58 -0.04 27.15
N SER A 50 12.28 -0.89 26.40
CA SER A 50 13.65 -1.32 26.65
C SER A 50 14.48 -1.35 25.38
N SER A 51 15.81 -1.38 25.50
CA SER A 51 16.67 -1.67 24.37
C SER A 51 16.46 -3.10 23.85
N PHE A 52 16.84 -3.36 22.60
CA PHE A 52 16.75 -4.71 22.03
C PHE A 52 17.64 -5.71 22.79
N ASN A 53 18.80 -5.30 23.27
CA ASN A 53 19.69 -6.15 24.06
C ASN A 53 19.06 -6.55 25.40
N GLU A 54 18.51 -5.59 26.15
CA GLU A 54 17.82 -5.89 27.40
C GLU A 54 16.60 -6.80 27.19
N LEU A 55 15.86 -6.58 26.08
CA LEU A 55 14.75 -7.43 25.71
C LEU A 55 15.21 -8.85 25.38
N SER A 56 16.32 -8.99 24.66
CA SER A 56 16.90 -10.30 24.28
C SER A 56 17.29 -11.14 25.50
N GLU A 57 17.82 -10.51 26.54
CA GLU A 57 18.16 -11.18 27.80
C GLU A 57 16.90 -11.59 28.60
N ARG A 58 15.93 -10.67 28.69
CA ARG A 58 14.72 -10.88 29.50
C ARG A 58 13.67 -11.75 28.82
N SER A 59 13.50 -11.62 27.52
CA SER A 59 12.47 -12.29 26.72
C SER A 59 12.98 -12.62 25.32
N PRO A 60 13.81 -13.66 25.17
CA PRO A 60 14.45 -14.00 23.88
C PRO A 60 13.44 -14.25 22.75
N LEU A 61 12.27 -14.82 23.05
CA LEU A 61 11.22 -15.07 22.06
C LEU A 61 10.60 -13.76 21.55
N ALA A 62 10.38 -12.78 22.43
CA ALA A 62 9.90 -11.47 22.00
C ALA A 62 10.94 -10.77 21.12
N ALA A 63 12.21 -10.80 21.50
CA ALA A 63 13.29 -10.25 20.69
C ALA A 63 13.38 -10.92 19.30
N LEU A 64 13.30 -12.26 19.26
CA LEU A 64 13.27 -13.02 18.01
C LEU A 64 12.15 -12.53 17.09
N ALA A 65 10.95 -12.30 17.63
CA ALA A 65 9.77 -11.86 16.87
C ALA A 65 9.86 -10.42 16.38
N LEU A 66 10.67 -9.57 17.00
CA LEU A 66 10.84 -8.17 16.54
C LEU A 66 11.90 -8.01 15.44
N ASP A 67 12.74 -8.99 15.25
CA ASP A 67 13.80 -8.92 14.24
C ASP A 67 13.26 -9.37 12.87
N SER A 68 13.26 -8.45 11.91
CA SER A 68 12.78 -8.70 10.54
C SER A 68 13.58 -9.79 9.80
N GLU A 69 14.79 -10.09 10.24
CA GLU A 69 15.60 -11.17 9.65
C GLU A 69 15.05 -12.57 9.99
N ASN A 70 14.29 -12.68 11.08
CA ASN A 70 13.64 -13.92 11.49
C ASN A 70 12.20 -14.07 10.94
N ILE A 71 11.74 -13.11 10.16
CA ILE A 71 10.38 -13.10 9.60
C ILE A 71 10.44 -13.49 8.12
N THR A 72 9.46 -14.26 7.67
CA THR A 72 9.25 -14.55 6.24
C THR A 72 7.93 -13.95 5.82
N PHE A 73 7.96 -13.08 4.82
CA PHE A 73 6.76 -12.56 4.17
C PHE A 73 6.32 -13.51 3.06
N GLU A 74 5.02 -13.56 2.80
CA GLU A 74 4.47 -14.38 1.69
C GLU A 74 5.14 -14.06 0.34
N ALA A 75 5.44 -12.79 0.11
CA ALA A 75 6.13 -12.36 -1.10
C ALA A 75 7.48 -13.07 -1.35
N GLU A 76 8.14 -13.54 -0.31
CA GLU A 76 9.44 -14.25 -0.43
C GLU A 76 9.30 -15.65 -1.02
N TYR A 77 8.07 -16.19 -1.12
CA TYR A 77 7.81 -17.45 -1.82
C TYR A 77 7.69 -17.28 -3.34
N TYR A 78 7.56 -16.06 -3.84
CA TYR A 78 7.45 -15.79 -5.27
C TYR A 78 8.81 -15.57 -5.90
N VAL A 79 9.13 -16.34 -6.93
CA VAL A 79 10.43 -16.26 -7.66
C VAL A 79 10.67 -14.91 -8.34
N THR A 80 9.62 -14.12 -8.50
CA THR A 80 9.69 -12.76 -9.08
C THR A 80 9.99 -11.66 -8.06
N THR A 81 9.97 -12.00 -6.78
CA THR A 81 10.43 -11.07 -5.75
C THR A 81 11.94 -10.96 -5.85
N LEU A 82 12.42 -9.76 -6.18
CA LEU A 82 13.83 -9.48 -6.39
C LEU A 82 14.50 -9.23 -5.04
N PRO A 83 15.40 -10.13 -4.57
CA PRO A 83 16.01 -10.00 -3.24
C PRO A 83 16.70 -8.66 -3.03
N GLU A 84 17.41 -8.15 -4.06
CA GLU A 84 18.13 -6.88 -4.00
C GLU A 84 17.21 -5.66 -3.81
N LYS A 85 15.94 -5.75 -4.19
CA LYS A 85 14.92 -4.72 -3.96
C LYS A 85 14.14 -4.94 -2.67
N PHE A 86 13.88 -6.20 -2.34
CA PHE A 86 13.04 -6.54 -1.20
C PHE A 86 13.79 -6.43 0.13
N GLN A 87 15.03 -6.89 0.19
CA GLN A 87 15.82 -6.87 1.45
C GLN A 87 15.93 -5.47 2.08
N PRO A 88 16.15 -4.37 1.34
CA PRO A 88 16.16 -3.03 1.92
C PRO A 88 14.81 -2.54 2.44
N VAL A 89 13.70 -3.09 1.93
CA VAL A 89 12.32 -2.69 2.25
C VAL A 89 11.72 -3.57 3.34
N LYS A 90 12.09 -4.83 3.40
CA LYS A 90 11.57 -5.82 4.36
C LYS A 90 11.53 -5.34 5.82
N PRO A 91 12.61 -4.77 6.39
CA PRO A 91 12.58 -4.26 7.76
C PRO A 91 11.54 -3.13 7.93
N LEU A 92 11.38 -2.27 6.92
CA LEU A 92 10.44 -1.16 6.97
C LEU A 92 8.98 -1.61 6.89
N LEU A 93 8.69 -2.64 6.09
CA LEU A 93 7.37 -3.29 6.06
C LEU A 93 7.07 -3.94 7.41
N TRP A 94 8.08 -4.55 8.04
CA TRP A 94 7.91 -5.13 9.37
C TRP A 94 7.65 -4.06 10.43
N LEU A 95 8.40 -2.96 10.40
CA LEU A 95 8.16 -1.81 11.27
C LEU A 95 6.75 -1.25 11.07
N TRP A 96 6.32 -1.06 9.82
CA TRP A 96 4.97 -0.60 9.48
C TRP A 96 3.90 -1.50 10.11
N LYS A 97 4.00 -2.80 9.90
CA LYS A 97 3.04 -3.79 10.39
C LYS A 97 3.00 -3.87 11.92
N CYS A 98 4.17 -3.90 12.58
CA CYS A 98 4.26 -3.96 14.03
C CYS A 98 3.77 -2.69 14.72
N LEU A 99 4.05 -1.50 14.17
CA LEU A 99 3.53 -0.24 14.70
C LEU A 99 2.02 -0.20 14.72
N ASP A 100 1.36 -0.82 13.77
CA ASP A 100 -0.11 -0.91 13.73
C ASP A 100 -0.70 -1.72 14.89
N GLN A 101 0.10 -2.52 15.58
CA GLN A 101 -0.29 -3.23 16.80
C GLN A 101 -0.09 -2.40 18.09
N THR A 102 0.35 -1.15 17.95
CA THR A 102 0.60 -0.24 19.07
C THR A 102 -0.37 0.93 19.09
N PRO A 103 -0.66 1.53 20.27
CA PRO A 103 -1.44 2.77 20.34
C PRO A 103 -0.85 3.91 19.49
N LEU A 104 0.48 3.93 19.30
CA LEU A 104 1.18 4.92 18.50
C LEU A 104 0.79 4.83 17.02
N GLY A 105 0.70 3.63 16.46
CA GLY A 105 0.27 3.41 15.09
C GLY A 105 -1.24 3.53 14.89
N GLN A 106 -2.04 3.23 15.92
CA GLN A 106 -3.50 3.36 15.88
C GLN A 106 -3.98 4.82 15.94
N SER A 107 -3.19 5.72 16.51
CA SER A 107 -3.54 7.13 16.58
C SER A 107 -3.42 7.79 15.21
N ALA A 108 -4.46 8.52 14.79
CA ALA A 108 -4.41 9.31 13.56
C ALA A 108 -3.29 10.36 13.57
N GLU A 109 -3.00 10.95 14.74
CA GLU A 109 -1.97 11.98 14.85
C GLU A 109 -0.56 11.44 14.64
N SER A 110 -0.19 10.37 15.33
CA SER A 110 1.15 9.79 15.26
C SER A 110 1.27 8.80 14.08
N GLY A 111 0.28 7.94 13.90
CA GLY A 111 0.32 6.90 12.88
C GLY A 111 0.41 7.44 11.46
N LEU A 112 -0.37 8.46 11.09
CA LEU A 112 -0.29 9.07 9.77
C LEU A 112 1.08 9.71 9.50
N LYS A 113 1.67 10.37 10.51
CA LYS A 113 2.99 11.01 10.37
C LYS A 113 4.11 9.98 10.21
N ILE A 114 4.08 8.91 11.02
CA ILE A 114 5.09 7.84 10.93
C ILE A 114 4.99 7.13 9.58
N ARG A 115 3.78 6.79 9.12
CA ARG A 115 3.60 6.14 7.81
C ARG A 115 4.00 7.05 6.65
N ALA A 116 3.72 8.35 6.74
CA ALA A 116 4.18 9.33 5.74
C ALA A 116 5.72 9.43 5.69
N MET A 117 6.40 9.30 6.83
CA MET A 117 7.87 9.26 6.91
C MET A 117 8.43 7.95 6.33
N LEU A 118 7.79 6.81 6.58
CA LEU A 118 8.23 5.51 6.08
C LEU A 118 7.98 5.33 4.57
N ALA A 119 6.87 5.86 4.06
CA ALA A 119 6.39 5.64 2.70
C ALA A 119 7.43 5.86 1.59
N PRO A 120 8.20 6.98 1.54
CA PRO A 120 9.19 7.20 0.48
C PRO A 120 10.40 6.25 0.56
N ARG A 121 10.56 5.50 1.68
CA ARG A 121 11.61 4.50 1.88
C ARG A 121 11.16 3.09 1.53
N ILE A 122 9.85 2.89 1.37
CA ILE A 122 9.22 1.60 1.06
C ILE A 122 8.80 1.58 -0.41
N PHE A 123 8.07 2.61 -0.87
CA PHE A 123 7.40 2.59 -2.16
C PHE A 123 8.28 3.17 -3.27
N LYS A 124 8.05 2.69 -4.49
CA LYS A 124 8.76 3.14 -5.69
C LYS A 124 8.64 4.64 -5.93
N ARG A 125 7.47 5.21 -5.65
CA ARG A 125 7.19 6.65 -5.72
C ARG A 125 6.10 7.03 -4.74
N VAL A 126 6.25 8.18 -4.09
CA VAL A 126 5.23 8.75 -3.20
C VAL A 126 5.09 10.25 -3.48
N GLY A 127 3.88 10.67 -3.80
CA GLY A 127 3.52 12.07 -3.98
C GLY A 127 3.28 12.81 -2.66
N LYS A 128 2.88 14.08 -2.78
CA LYS A 128 2.60 14.95 -1.63
C LYS A 128 1.30 14.54 -0.94
N ASN A 129 1.19 14.87 0.36
CA ASN A 129 -0.03 14.67 1.17
C ASN A 129 -0.55 13.22 1.19
N PHE A 130 0.29 12.23 0.95
CA PHE A 130 -0.07 10.83 1.09
C PHE A 130 -0.51 10.52 2.53
N LYS A 131 -1.61 9.78 2.67
CA LYS A 131 -2.14 9.33 3.95
C LYS A 131 -2.46 7.85 3.91
N ALA A 132 -1.88 7.08 4.80
CA ALA A 132 -2.26 5.70 5.05
C ALA A 132 -2.74 5.56 6.50
N TRP A 133 -3.93 5.01 6.67
CA TRP A 133 -4.47 4.69 7.99
C TRP A 133 -3.88 3.37 8.49
N GLN A 134 -4.27 2.94 9.68
CA GLN A 134 -3.75 1.73 10.31
C GLN A 134 -4.23 0.44 9.59
N ASN A 135 -3.46 -0.62 9.78
CA ASN A 135 -3.71 -1.95 9.24
C ASN A 135 -3.79 -1.97 7.69
N VAL A 136 -2.98 -1.15 7.04
CA VAL A 136 -2.76 -1.23 5.59
C VAL A 136 -1.58 -2.14 5.35
N GLU A 137 -1.73 -3.13 4.48
CA GLU A 137 -0.69 -4.11 4.16
C GLU A 137 -0.31 -4.06 2.68
N PHE A 138 0.96 -4.38 2.40
CA PHE A 138 1.54 -4.43 1.05
C PHE A 138 2.30 -5.73 0.89
N SER A 139 2.36 -6.27 -0.34
CA SER A 139 3.11 -7.48 -0.61
C SER A 139 4.62 -7.22 -0.65
N VAL A 140 5.09 -6.31 -1.48
CA VAL A 140 6.53 -6.00 -1.62
C VAL A 140 6.87 -4.53 -1.39
N GLY A 141 5.92 -3.61 -1.56
CA GLY A 141 6.08 -2.16 -1.41
C GLY A 141 6.82 -1.50 -2.56
N TYR A 142 7.95 -2.04 -2.99
CA TYR A 142 8.83 -1.40 -3.98
C TYR A 142 8.25 -1.36 -5.42
N ASN A 143 7.11 -1.96 -5.68
CA ASN A 143 6.41 -1.88 -6.97
C ASN A 143 5.16 -0.99 -6.93
N LEU A 144 4.90 -0.31 -5.79
CA LEU A 144 3.77 0.60 -5.65
C LEU A 144 4.18 2.04 -5.97
N GLU A 145 3.44 2.67 -6.89
CA GLU A 145 3.55 4.09 -7.19
C GLU A 145 2.33 4.85 -6.68
N ILE A 146 2.58 5.93 -5.95
CA ILE A 146 1.56 6.74 -5.28
C ILE A 146 1.70 8.19 -5.75
N GLY A 147 0.60 8.76 -6.24
CA GLY A 147 0.49 10.16 -6.65
C GLY A 147 0.27 11.13 -5.47
N ASP A 148 -0.02 12.38 -5.81
CA ASP A 148 -0.33 13.42 -4.84
C ASP A 148 -1.74 13.22 -4.24
N ASP A 149 -1.94 13.62 -2.97
CA ASP A 149 -3.24 13.62 -2.28
C ASP A 149 -3.94 12.24 -2.20
N VAL A 150 -3.20 11.15 -2.33
CA VAL A 150 -3.75 9.79 -2.22
C VAL A 150 -4.04 9.44 -0.77
N THR A 151 -5.20 8.82 -0.54
CA THR A 151 -5.58 8.33 0.79
C THR A 151 -5.92 6.84 0.75
N ILE A 152 -5.25 6.06 1.60
CA ILE A 152 -5.52 4.65 1.84
C ILE A 152 -6.10 4.50 3.25
N HIS A 153 -7.34 4.00 3.33
CA HIS A 153 -8.02 3.81 4.61
C HIS A 153 -7.65 2.49 5.28
N ARG A 154 -8.30 2.19 6.41
CA ARG A 154 -7.97 1.06 7.29
C ARG A 154 -8.20 -0.29 6.63
N HIS A 155 -7.36 -1.27 6.99
CA HIS A 155 -7.50 -2.66 6.57
C HIS A 155 -7.52 -2.84 5.05
N VAL A 156 -6.83 -1.97 4.32
CA VAL A 156 -6.63 -2.12 2.89
C VAL A 156 -5.44 -3.03 2.64
N PHE A 157 -5.60 -3.95 1.72
CA PHE A 157 -4.51 -4.77 1.21
C PHE A 157 -4.18 -4.37 -0.23
N VAL A 158 -2.92 -4.09 -0.50
CA VAL A 158 -2.40 -3.81 -1.84
C VAL A 158 -1.36 -4.86 -2.18
N ASP A 159 -1.74 -5.77 -3.04
CA ASP A 159 -0.79 -6.70 -3.64
C ASP A 159 -0.10 -6.01 -4.81
N ASP A 160 1.11 -5.55 -4.57
CA ASP A 160 1.91 -4.81 -5.54
C ASP A 160 3.01 -5.63 -6.21
N ILE A 161 2.97 -6.96 -6.13
CA ILE A 161 4.00 -7.83 -6.75
C ILE A 161 4.11 -7.58 -8.26
N GLY A 162 2.97 -7.49 -8.96
CA GLY A 162 2.89 -7.18 -10.39
C GLY A 162 2.88 -5.68 -10.72
N GLY A 163 2.90 -4.84 -9.68
CA GLY A 163 2.86 -3.39 -9.78
C GLY A 163 1.46 -2.79 -9.64
N VAL A 164 1.37 -1.75 -8.82
CA VAL A 164 0.14 -0.96 -8.63
C VAL A 164 0.46 0.51 -8.77
N ILE A 165 -0.38 1.25 -9.49
CA ILE A 165 -0.29 2.70 -9.61
C ILE A 165 -1.57 3.33 -9.04
N LEU A 166 -1.40 4.18 -8.04
CA LEU A 166 -2.45 5.02 -7.47
C LEU A 166 -2.19 6.46 -7.89
N HIS A 167 -3.01 6.98 -8.81
CA HIS A 167 -2.84 8.35 -9.29
C HIS A 167 -3.42 9.39 -8.33
N ASP A 168 -3.12 10.67 -8.61
CA ASP A 168 -3.43 11.81 -7.76
C ASP A 168 -4.91 11.86 -7.32
N GLY A 169 -5.14 12.17 -6.06
CA GLY A 169 -6.46 12.30 -5.48
C GLY A 169 -7.27 11.02 -5.40
N SER A 170 -6.69 9.87 -5.75
CA SER A 170 -7.39 8.59 -5.60
C SER A 170 -7.53 8.19 -4.13
N SER A 171 -8.55 7.38 -3.84
CA SER A 171 -8.79 6.89 -2.48
C SER A 171 -9.27 5.45 -2.45
N LEU A 172 -8.66 4.67 -1.55
CA LEU A 172 -9.07 3.32 -1.21
C LEU A 172 -9.76 3.34 0.15
N SER A 173 -11.06 3.02 0.20
CA SER A 173 -11.84 3.01 1.45
C SER A 173 -11.49 1.78 2.30
N ASP A 174 -12.04 1.72 3.53
CA ASP A 174 -11.75 0.62 4.45
C ASP A 174 -12.03 -0.76 3.82
N TYR A 175 -11.14 -1.72 4.09
CA TYR A 175 -11.24 -3.13 3.66
C TYR A 175 -11.20 -3.34 2.13
N VAL A 176 -10.71 -2.39 1.37
CA VAL A 176 -10.48 -2.58 -0.07
C VAL A 176 -9.29 -3.50 -0.29
N ASN A 177 -9.40 -4.35 -1.31
CA ASN A 177 -8.29 -5.17 -1.79
C ASN A 177 -7.96 -4.81 -3.23
N VAL A 178 -6.67 -4.62 -3.52
CA VAL A 178 -6.16 -4.35 -4.87
C VAL A 178 -5.11 -5.40 -5.19
N TYR A 179 -5.35 -6.17 -6.25
CA TYR A 179 -4.45 -7.23 -6.67
C TYR A 179 -3.70 -6.86 -7.96
N SER A 180 -2.49 -7.37 -8.09
CA SER A 180 -1.65 -7.24 -9.29
C SER A 180 -1.06 -8.56 -9.77
N HIS A 181 -1.50 -9.69 -9.22
CA HIS A 181 -1.20 -11.02 -9.74
C HIS A 181 -2.44 -11.92 -9.74
N THR A 182 -2.38 -12.98 -10.50
CA THR A 182 -3.40 -14.03 -10.54
C THR A 182 -2.75 -15.40 -10.75
N HIS A 183 -3.39 -16.44 -10.25
CA HIS A 183 -2.99 -17.81 -10.48
C HIS A 183 -3.80 -18.42 -11.60
N ASP A 184 -3.21 -19.37 -12.34
CA ASP A 184 -3.98 -20.20 -13.26
C ASP A 184 -4.91 -21.12 -12.47
N VAL A 185 -6.13 -21.32 -12.97
CA VAL A 185 -7.14 -22.14 -12.28
C VAL A 185 -6.86 -23.65 -12.39
N ARG A 186 -6.01 -24.06 -13.32
CA ARG A 186 -5.63 -25.45 -13.55
C ARG A 186 -4.27 -25.77 -12.95
N ASP A 187 -3.36 -24.79 -12.96
CA ASP A 187 -2.02 -24.91 -12.43
C ASP A 187 -1.74 -23.74 -11.47
N VAL A 188 -2.04 -23.97 -10.20
CA VAL A 188 -1.91 -22.94 -9.15
C VAL A 188 -0.51 -22.33 -9.02
N PRO A 189 0.60 -23.10 -9.21
CA PRO A 189 1.94 -22.53 -9.27
C PRO A 189 2.19 -21.56 -10.43
N ASP A 190 1.42 -21.61 -11.51
CA ASP A 190 1.56 -20.64 -12.62
C ASP A 190 0.96 -19.30 -12.22
N VAL A 191 1.81 -18.31 -12.07
CA VAL A 191 1.46 -16.96 -11.62
C VAL A 191 1.67 -15.96 -12.74
N THR A 192 0.63 -15.19 -13.04
CA THR A 192 0.69 -14.09 -14.00
C THR A 192 0.61 -12.75 -13.26
N PHE A 193 1.55 -11.87 -13.56
CA PHE A 193 1.64 -10.53 -12.99
C PHE A 193 1.05 -9.51 -13.96
N LYS A 194 0.13 -8.68 -13.44
CA LYS A 194 -0.64 -7.70 -14.23
C LYS A 194 -0.70 -6.40 -13.49
N GLN A 195 -0.11 -5.35 -14.05
CA GLN A 195 -0.18 -4.04 -13.43
C GLN A 195 -1.62 -3.56 -13.29
N THR A 196 -2.00 -3.14 -12.08
CA THR A 196 -3.31 -2.56 -11.78
C THR A 196 -3.18 -1.05 -11.63
N VAL A 197 -4.11 -0.31 -12.23
CA VAL A 197 -4.08 1.16 -12.25
C VAL A 197 -5.36 1.74 -11.66
N ILE A 198 -5.20 2.61 -10.69
CA ILE A 198 -6.26 3.42 -10.09
C ILE A 198 -6.03 4.87 -10.52
N GLY A 199 -6.86 5.35 -11.43
CA GLY A 199 -6.77 6.67 -12.07
C GLY A 199 -6.97 7.84 -11.12
N ARG A 200 -6.81 9.05 -11.64
CA ARG A 200 -6.93 10.27 -10.86
C ARG A 200 -8.35 10.48 -10.33
N GLY A 201 -8.44 10.85 -9.05
CA GLY A 201 -9.74 11.11 -8.41
C GLY A 201 -10.65 9.89 -8.29
N VAL A 202 -10.14 8.68 -8.59
CA VAL A 202 -10.89 7.44 -8.44
C VAL A 202 -11.16 7.16 -6.97
N ARG A 203 -12.37 6.71 -6.70
CA ARG A 203 -12.74 6.19 -5.39
C ARG A 203 -13.08 4.71 -5.47
N VAL A 204 -12.30 3.89 -4.76
CA VAL A 204 -12.65 2.50 -4.51
C VAL A 204 -13.36 2.44 -3.15
N ALA A 205 -14.64 2.08 -3.17
CA ALA A 205 -15.48 2.16 -1.98
C ALA A 205 -15.30 0.92 -1.09
N TYR A 206 -15.84 1.02 0.11
CA TYR A 206 -15.78 0.06 1.20
C TYR A 206 -15.95 -1.40 0.75
N HIS A 207 -15.02 -2.29 1.17
CA HIS A 207 -14.99 -3.72 0.83
C HIS A 207 -14.98 -4.07 -0.66
N ALA A 208 -14.71 -3.13 -1.55
CA ALA A 208 -14.55 -3.47 -2.95
C ALA A 208 -13.21 -4.18 -3.21
N THR A 209 -13.17 -5.01 -4.23
CA THR A 209 -11.97 -5.71 -4.68
C THR A 209 -11.68 -5.36 -6.12
N VAL A 210 -10.43 -4.98 -6.41
CA VAL A 210 -9.91 -4.72 -7.76
C VAL A 210 -9.00 -5.87 -8.14
N LEU A 211 -9.36 -6.62 -9.18
CA LEU A 211 -8.55 -7.74 -9.65
C LEU A 211 -7.37 -7.27 -10.51
N ALA A 212 -6.37 -8.14 -10.58
CA ALA A 212 -5.12 -7.90 -11.29
C ALA A 212 -5.33 -7.45 -12.75
N GLY A 213 -4.62 -6.40 -13.15
CA GLY A 213 -4.67 -5.85 -14.50
C GLY A 213 -5.86 -4.94 -14.78
N THR A 214 -6.72 -4.68 -13.80
CA THR A 214 -7.86 -3.77 -13.96
C THR A 214 -7.40 -2.32 -13.96
N ILE A 215 -7.93 -1.53 -14.89
CA ILE A 215 -7.73 -0.08 -14.97
C ILE A 215 -9.05 0.61 -14.58
N LEU A 216 -9.04 1.32 -13.46
CA LEU A 216 -10.11 2.22 -13.09
C LEU A 216 -9.73 3.63 -13.59
N SER A 217 -10.35 4.06 -14.69
CA SER A 217 -9.99 5.33 -15.33
C SER A 217 -10.40 6.53 -14.49
N ASP A 218 -9.85 7.70 -14.83
CA ASP A 218 -9.99 8.95 -14.07
C ASP A 218 -11.44 9.25 -13.66
N ASP A 219 -11.59 9.69 -12.40
CA ASP A 219 -12.87 10.01 -11.78
C ASP A 219 -13.92 8.88 -11.81
N SER A 220 -13.54 7.65 -12.11
CA SER A 220 -14.44 6.52 -11.95
C SER A 220 -14.64 6.18 -10.46
N MET A 221 -15.56 5.30 -10.17
CA MET A 221 -15.78 4.79 -8.83
C MET A 221 -16.14 3.30 -8.88
N LEU A 222 -15.48 2.51 -8.08
CA LEU A 222 -15.92 1.15 -7.80
C LEU A 222 -16.74 1.17 -6.51
N GLY A 223 -18.02 0.80 -6.60
CA GLY A 223 -18.98 0.88 -5.49
C GLY A 223 -18.66 -0.10 -4.37
N ALA A 224 -19.28 0.10 -3.21
CA ALA A 224 -19.07 -0.77 -2.06
C ALA A 224 -19.42 -2.23 -2.38
N MET A 225 -18.61 -3.18 -1.87
CA MET A 225 -18.77 -4.62 -2.10
C MET A 225 -18.68 -5.04 -3.58
N ALA A 226 -18.25 -4.15 -4.48
CA ALA A 226 -18.15 -4.49 -5.90
C ALA A 226 -16.83 -5.22 -6.23
N LEU A 227 -16.88 -6.08 -7.24
CA LEU A 227 -15.74 -6.80 -7.76
C LEU A 227 -15.35 -6.26 -9.14
N GLY A 228 -14.27 -5.47 -9.20
CA GLY A 228 -13.68 -4.94 -10.43
C GLY A 228 -12.88 -6.03 -11.15
N THR A 229 -13.49 -6.61 -12.18
CA THR A 229 -12.88 -7.66 -13.03
C THR A 229 -12.50 -7.13 -14.41
N ARG A 230 -12.86 -5.90 -14.72
CA ARG A 230 -12.65 -5.26 -16.02
C ARG A 230 -12.46 -3.76 -15.81
N ASP A 231 -11.87 -3.13 -16.79
CA ASP A 231 -11.66 -1.70 -16.80
C ASP A 231 -12.98 -0.93 -16.67
N LEU A 232 -12.93 0.18 -15.97
CA LEU A 232 -14.01 1.16 -15.93
C LEU A 232 -13.62 2.42 -16.71
N ASP A 233 -14.52 2.85 -17.55
CA ASP A 233 -14.38 4.12 -18.26
C ASP A 233 -14.38 5.31 -17.29
N PRO A 234 -13.85 6.47 -17.72
CA PRO A 234 -13.89 7.68 -16.91
C PRO A 234 -15.30 8.05 -16.48
N HIS A 235 -15.41 8.60 -15.27
CA HIS A 235 -16.66 9.10 -14.70
C HIS A 235 -17.76 8.05 -14.48
N VAL A 236 -17.43 6.77 -14.64
CA VAL A 236 -18.37 5.67 -14.46
C VAL A 236 -18.36 5.16 -13.03
N ILE A 237 -19.53 4.84 -12.51
CA ILE A 237 -19.70 4.10 -11.27
C ILE A 237 -19.99 2.64 -11.61
N GLY A 238 -19.04 1.74 -11.29
CA GLY A 238 -19.20 0.31 -11.40
C GLY A 238 -19.78 -0.28 -10.12
N LEU A 239 -20.84 -1.08 -10.23
CA LEU A 239 -21.54 -1.71 -9.10
C LEU A 239 -21.73 -3.20 -9.32
N GLY A 240 -21.69 -3.98 -8.26
CA GLY A 240 -22.03 -5.40 -8.21
C GLY A 240 -20.86 -6.36 -8.38
N ILE A 241 -21.16 -7.65 -8.45
CA ILE A 241 -20.23 -8.79 -8.54
C ILE A 241 -20.63 -9.64 -9.75
N PRO A 242 -19.90 -9.59 -10.90
CA PRO A 242 -18.85 -8.62 -11.20
C PRO A 242 -19.40 -7.20 -11.38
N ALA A 243 -18.54 -6.20 -11.19
CA ALA A 243 -18.90 -4.80 -11.36
C ALA A 243 -19.29 -4.50 -12.80
N LYS A 244 -20.43 -3.84 -12.96
CA LYS A 244 -20.92 -3.36 -14.25
C LYS A 244 -21.12 -1.86 -14.19
N PRO A 245 -20.86 -1.11 -15.27
CA PRO A 245 -21.23 0.29 -15.38
C PRO A 245 -22.72 0.48 -15.09
N ARG A 246 -23.07 1.35 -14.15
CA ARG A 246 -24.45 1.57 -13.74
C ARG A 246 -24.86 3.03 -13.76
N VAL A 247 -23.93 3.92 -13.42
CA VAL A 247 -24.19 5.34 -13.28
C VAL A 247 -23.02 6.11 -13.87
N TRP A 248 -23.33 7.20 -14.57
CA TRP A 248 -22.35 8.19 -14.99
C TRP A 248 -22.36 9.34 -13.97
N LYS A 249 -21.19 9.77 -13.53
CA LYS A 249 -21.09 10.95 -12.69
C LYS A 249 -21.37 12.17 -13.55
N GLU A 250 -22.53 12.79 -13.36
CA GLU A 250 -22.82 14.09 -13.95
C GLU A 250 -22.09 15.18 -13.17
N ARG A 251 -21.02 15.69 -13.72
CA ARG A 251 -20.32 16.86 -13.19
C ARG A 251 -20.63 18.09 -14.05
N GLY A 252 -21.90 18.41 -14.17
CA GLY A 252 -22.33 19.61 -14.86
C GLY A 252 -21.66 20.85 -14.24
N GLY A 253 -20.91 21.60 -15.06
CA GLY A 253 -20.23 22.81 -14.65
C GLY A 253 -18.80 22.68 -14.17
N ASP A 254 -18.20 21.47 -14.13
CA ASP A 254 -16.77 21.31 -13.88
C ASP A 254 -15.98 21.65 -15.17
N PRO A 255 -15.20 22.76 -15.18
CA PRO A 255 -14.45 23.16 -16.37
C PRO A 255 -13.37 22.12 -16.77
N ASN A 256 -12.99 21.21 -15.85
CA ASN A 256 -12.01 20.17 -16.09
C ASN A 256 -12.63 18.87 -16.60
N PHE A 257 -13.95 18.77 -16.68
CA PHE A 257 -14.65 17.55 -17.09
C PHE A 257 -14.22 17.05 -18.48
N ALA A 258 -14.07 17.95 -19.44
CA ALA A 258 -13.60 17.62 -20.79
C ALA A 258 -12.13 17.18 -20.79
N THR A 259 -11.30 17.78 -19.94
CA THR A 259 -9.87 17.45 -19.80
C THR A 259 -9.68 16.08 -19.16
N LEU A 260 -10.50 15.74 -18.16
CA LEU A 260 -10.48 14.41 -17.55
C LEU A 260 -10.88 13.32 -18.55
N LYS A 261 -11.82 13.57 -19.44
CA LYS A 261 -12.19 12.64 -20.52
C LYS A 261 -11.03 12.33 -21.47
N VAL A 262 -10.25 13.34 -21.83
CA VAL A 262 -9.14 13.21 -22.78
C VAL A 262 -7.99 12.40 -22.16
N ASN A 263 -7.78 12.52 -20.86
CA ASN A 263 -6.65 11.87 -20.17
C ASN A 263 -6.91 10.39 -19.82
N ALA A 264 -8.12 9.90 -19.90
CA ALA A 264 -8.44 8.50 -19.61
C ALA A 264 -7.85 7.51 -20.62
N ALA A 265 -7.52 7.97 -21.83
CA ALA A 265 -6.87 7.16 -22.86
C ALA A 265 -5.36 6.96 -22.65
N THR A 266 -4.78 7.52 -21.59
CA THR A 266 -3.33 7.59 -21.39
C THR A 266 -2.73 6.56 -20.46
N TYR A 267 -3.49 5.58 -19.98
CA TYR A 267 -2.92 4.48 -19.21
C TYR A 267 -2.59 3.30 -20.14
N PRO A 268 -1.35 3.22 -20.65
CA PRO A 268 -0.95 2.08 -21.46
C PRO A 268 -0.99 0.82 -20.59
N ARG A 269 -1.63 -0.22 -21.10
CA ARG A 269 -1.59 -1.51 -20.45
C ARG A 269 -0.17 -2.07 -20.60
N GLN A 270 0.47 -2.44 -19.50
CA GLN A 270 1.70 -3.21 -19.55
C GLN A 270 1.39 -4.64 -20.01
N ALA A 271 2.34 -5.25 -20.71
CA ALA A 271 2.24 -6.67 -21.02
C ALA A 271 2.22 -7.50 -19.73
N ASP A 272 1.37 -8.51 -19.71
CA ASP A 272 1.34 -9.47 -18.62
C ASP A 272 2.69 -10.20 -18.53
N VAL A 273 3.19 -10.40 -17.32
CA VAL A 273 4.43 -11.13 -17.07
C VAL A 273 4.10 -12.44 -16.38
N ARG A 274 4.44 -13.56 -17.00
CA ARG A 274 4.31 -14.89 -16.38
C ARG A 274 5.58 -15.22 -15.59
N ALA A 275 5.42 -15.84 -14.42
CA ALA A 275 6.52 -16.28 -13.59
C ALA A 275 7.35 -17.39 -14.23
N ASN A 276 6.71 -18.23 -15.08
CA ASN A 276 7.35 -19.30 -15.82
C ASN A 276 7.14 -19.10 -17.35
N PRO A 277 8.13 -18.54 -18.08
CA PRO A 277 8.01 -18.32 -19.51
C PRO A 277 7.89 -19.62 -20.34
N ASP A 278 8.32 -20.76 -19.81
CA ASP A 278 8.30 -22.05 -20.53
C ASP A 278 6.88 -22.67 -20.61
N TYR A 279 5.93 -22.13 -19.85
CA TYR A 279 4.54 -22.60 -19.85
C TYR A 279 3.76 -22.22 -21.12
N ALA A 280 4.26 -21.29 -21.92
CA ALA A 280 3.58 -20.81 -23.12
C ALA A 280 3.67 -21.79 -24.32
N GLU A 281 4.56 -22.77 -24.28
CA GLU A 281 4.82 -23.69 -25.41
C GLU A 281 3.99 -24.97 -25.37
N THR A 282 3.26 -25.27 -24.31
CA THR A 282 2.49 -26.54 -24.17
C THR A 282 1.00 -26.43 -24.53
N GLU A 283 0.50 -25.24 -24.90
CA GLU A 283 -0.92 -25.07 -25.29
C GLU A 283 -1.23 -25.37 -26.77
N ASN A 284 -0.28 -25.92 -27.54
CA ASN A 284 -0.45 -26.25 -28.98
C ASN A 284 -0.37 -27.74 -29.30
N ASP A 285 -0.69 -28.62 -28.34
CA ASP A 285 -0.86 -30.06 -28.63
C ASP A 285 -2.28 -30.55 -28.31
#